data_88d4cf21354268cdec90c6c976ce3e6d
#
_entry.id   88d4cf21354268cdec90c6c976ce3e6d
#
_cell.length_a   1.000
_cell.length_b   1.000
_cell.length_c   1.000
_cell.angle_alpha   90.00
_cell.angle_beta   90.00
_cell.angle_gamma   90.00
#
_symmetry.space_group_name_H-M   'P 1'
#
loop_
_entity.id
_entity.type
_entity.pdbx_description
1 polymer ?
#
loop_
_entity_poly.entity_id
_entity_poly.type
_entity_poly.pdbx_seq_one_letter_code
_entity_poly.pdbx_strand_id
1 'polypeptide(L)'
;MCIRDRHRFEKKTLFMIGTFLYVITDLIIYYITGYENFWLLAFIATFGFIGFGMAGVMAWSMIADTIEYGEWKSGFRAEGVLNAAHVFVFKLSVGFSAWLAGVILESTDYVANAIDQSPETLNGLFIMGYIFPAVAGTIAIIVTYFNKYDSNFYERIFSELKQRQS
;
A
#
# COMPACT_ATOMS: atom_id res chain seq x y z
N MET A 1 -4.42 10.07 -21.53
CA MET A 1 -3.14 9.44 -21.19
C MET A 1 -2.64 8.71 -22.44
N CYS A 2 -1.48 9.08 -23.00
CA CYS A 2 -1.01 8.56 -24.29
C CYS A 2 -0.73 7.07 -24.22
N ILE A 3 -1.28 6.32 -25.15
CA ILE A 3 -1.14 4.86 -25.31
C ILE A 3 0.33 4.40 -25.39
N ARG A 4 1.25 5.31 -25.75
CA ARG A 4 2.69 5.05 -25.95
C ARG A 4 3.51 4.86 -24.67
N ASP A 5 3.03 5.35 -23.51
CA ASP A 5 3.75 5.21 -22.22
C ASP A 5 3.38 3.91 -21.46
N ARG A 6 2.32 3.22 -21.89
CA ARG A 6 1.81 2.00 -21.26
C ARG A 6 2.78 0.80 -21.39
N HIS A 7 3.67 0.82 -22.39
CA HIS A 7 4.61 -0.28 -22.69
C HIS A 7 5.94 -0.23 -21.93
N ARG A 8 6.27 0.86 -21.20
CA ARG A 8 7.60 0.99 -20.58
C ARG A 8 7.70 0.43 -19.16
N PHE A 9 6.62 0.43 -18.39
CA PHE A 9 6.64 -0.08 -17.02
C PHE A 9 5.33 -0.80 -16.69
N GLU A 10 5.44 -2.06 -16.31
CA GLU A 10 4.30 -2.83 -15.80
C GLU A 10 3.80 -2.23 -14.49
N LYS A 11 2.48 -2.08 -14.34
CA LYS A 11 1.85 -1.56 -13.10
C LYS A 11 2.28 -2.36 -11.88
N LYS A 12 2.38 -3.69 -12.03
CA LYS A 12 2.87 -4.62 -11.01
C LYS A 12 4.29 -4.27 -10.56
N THR A 13 5.18 -4.03 -11.50
CA THR A 13 6.58 -3.69 -11.23
C THR A 13 6.69 -2.33 -10.53
N LEU A 14 5.94 -1.32 -10.97
CA LEU A 14 5.91 -0.01 -10.31
C LEU A 14 5.34 -0.08 -8.89
N PHE A 15 4.28 -0.88 -8.68
CA PHE A 15 3.74 -1.13 -7.35
C PHE A 15 4.78 -1.76 -6.43
N MET A 16 5.49 -2.79 -6.91
CA MET A 16 6.53 -3.47 -6.12
C MET A 16 7.70 -2.54 -5.81
N ILE A 17 8.17 -1.73 -6.77
CA ILE A 17 9.26 -0.77 -6.56
C ILE A 17 8.84 0.28 -5.52
N GLY A 18 7.64 0.85 -5.66
CA GLY A 18 7.13 1.86 -4.71
C GLY A 18 6.98 1.30 -3.30
N THR A 19 6.40 0.11 -3.17
CA THR A 19 6.25 -0.55 -1.87
C THR A 19 7.60 -0.94 -1.28
N PHE A 20 8.54 -1.41 -2.10
CA PHE A 20 9.90 -1.75 -1.65
C PHE A 20 10.67 -0.53 -1.15
N LEU A 21 10.59 0.60 -1.86
CA LEU A 21 11.18 1.87 -1.42
C LEU A 21 10.59 2.31 -0.07
N TYR A 22 9.27 2.21 0.09
CA TYR A 22 8.58 2.51 1.32
C TYR A 22 9.06 1.62 2.49
N VAL A 23 9.06 0.29 2.30
CA VAL A 23 9.51 -0.69 3.32
C VAL A 23 10.96 -0.45 3.74
N ILE A 24 11.88 -0.25 2.78
CA ILE A 24 13.29 0.03 3.10
C ILE A 24 13.42 1.32 3.92
N THR A 25 12.69 2.36 3.54
CA THR A 25 12.73 3.64 4.25
C THR A 25 12.26 3.50 5.69
N ASP A 26 11.17 2.77 5.93
CA ASP A 26 10.65 2.50 7.27
C ASP A 26 11.67 1.74 8.13
N LEU A 27 12.33 0.72 7.57
CA LEU A 27 13.37 -0.03 8.27
C LEU A 27 14.61 0.84 8.57
N ILE A 28 15.03 1.71 7.65
CA ILE A 28 16.14 2.64 7.88
C ILE A 28 15.80 3.61 9.01
N ILE A 29 14.59 4.15 9.04
CA ILE A 29 14.15 5.05 10.11
C ILE A 29 14.19 4.32 11.45
N TYR A 30 13.63 3.12 11.51
CA TYR A 30 13.56 2.36 12.76
C TYR A 30 14.94 1.97 13.29
N TYR A 31 15.85 1.41 12.46
CA TYR A 31 17.12 0.84 12.92
C TYR A 31 18.28 1.83 12.96
N ILE A 32 18.25 2.88 12.12
CA ILE A 32 19.43 3.76 11.93
C ILE A 32 19.17 5.15 12.47
N THR A 33 18.01 5.73 12.16
CA THR A 33 17.73 7.13 12.47
C THR A 33 17.23 7.30 13.89
N GLY A 34 16.35 6.40 14.36
CA GLY A 34 15.66 6.56 15.63
C GLY A 34 14.83 7.85 15.68
N TYR A 35 14.51 8.32 16.89
CA TYR A 35 13.71 9.52 17.12
C TYR A 35 14.54 10.76 17.54
N GLU A 36 15.86 10.63 17.70
CA GLU A 36 16.71 11.71 18.22
C GLU A 36 16.93 12.83 17.20
N ASN A 37 17.03 12.51 15.91
CA ASN A 37 17.34 13.48 14.86
C ASN A 37 16.14 13.73 13.93
N PHE A 38 15.27 14.66 14.34
CA PHE A 38 14.05 15.00 13.58
C PHE A 38 14.32 15.37 12.11
N TRP A 39 15.35 16.14 11.80
CA TRP A 39 15.62 16.58 10.43
C TRP A 39 16.06 15.44 9.53
N LEU A 40 16.87 14.53 10.05
CA LEU A 40 17.29 13.34 9.33
C LEU A 40 16.11 12.40 9.10
N LEU A 41 15.28 12.19 10.12
CA LEU A 41 14.05 11.41 10.02
C LEU A 41 13.12 11.99 8.93
N ALA A 42 12.85 13.30 8.97
CA ALA A 42 11.98 13.95 7.99
C ALA A 42 12.52 13.85 6.55
N PHE A 43 13.83 13.98 6.38
CA PHE A 43 14.48 13.82 5.07
C PHE A 43 14.30 12.41 4.53
N ILE A 44 14.61 11.38 5.33
CA ILE A 44 14.49 9.98 4.92
C ILE A 44 13.02 9.61 4.68
N ALA A 45 12.09 10.05 5.55
CA ALA A 45 10.66 9.79 5.41
C ALA A 45 10.09 10.33 4.08
N THR A 46 10.66 11.42 3.54
CA THR A 46 10.23 11.97 2.23
C THR A 46 10.36 10.93 1.13
N PHE A 47 11.41 10.13 1.10
CA PHE A 47 11.57 9.05 0.12
C PHE A 47 10.55 7.93 0.33
N GLY A 48 10.22 7.61 1.58
CA GLY A 48 9.16 6.67 1.91
C GLY A 48 7.80 7.12 1.39
N PHE A 49 7.46 8.40 1.58
CA PHE A 49 6.20 8.96 1.08
C PHE A 49 6.13 8.96 -0.46
N ILE A 50 7.23 9.16 -1.17
CA ILE A 50 7.28 9.01 -2.63
C ILE A 50 6.96 7.57 -3.02
N GLY A 51 7.58 6.59 -2.36
CA GLY A 51 7.31 5.17 -2.59
C GLY A 51 5.86 4.80 -2.30
N PHE A 52 5.33 5.25 -1.17
CA PHE A 52 3.93 5.05 -0.78
C PHE A 52 2.94 5.65 -1.79
N GLY A 53 3.18 6.88 -2.23
CA GLY A 53 2.34 7.54 -3.23
C GLY A 53 2.34 6.79 -4.56
N MET A 54 3.52 6.35 -5.02
CA MET A 54 3.64 5.55 -6.25
C MET A 54 2.88 4.22 -6.14
N ALA A 55 3.04 3.50 -5.04
CA ALA A 55 2.33 2.25 -4.79
C ALA A 55 0.80 2.47 -4.73
N GLY A 56 0.34 3.52 -4.06
CA GLY A 56 -1.07 3.87 -3.95
C GLY A 56 -1.73 4.10 -5.31
N VAL A 57 -1.13 4.90 -6.18
CA VAL A 57 -1.65 5.16 -7.53
C VAL A 57 -1.72 3.87 -8.36
N MET A 58 -0.70 3.01 -8.26
CA MET A 58 -0.69 1.74 -8.97
C MET A 58 -1.75 0.77 -8.44
N ALA A 59 -1.97 0.71 -7.12
CA ALA A 59 -3.01 -0.10 -6.50
C ALA A 59 -4.40 0.26 -7.05
N TRP A 60 -4.76 1.55 -7.11
CA TRP A 60 -6.02 2.00 -7.70
C TRP A 60 -6.15 1.61 -9.17
N SER A 61 -5.07 1.71 -9.96
CA SER A 61 -5.07 1.27 -11.34
C SER A 61 -5.30 -0.23 -11.50
N MET A 62 -4.79 -1.06 -10.58
CA MET A 62 -4.97 -2.51 -10.60
C MET A 62 -6.41 -2.93 -10.23
N ILE A 63 -7.13 -2.13 -9.45
CA ILE A 63 -8.56 -2.36 -9.18
C ILE A 63 -9.37 -2.25 -10.47
N ALA A 64 -9.10 -1.23 -11.31
CA ALA A 64 -9.76 -1.10 -12.61
C ALA A 64 -9.52 -2.32 -13.51
N ASP A 65 -8.28 -2.84 -13.54
CA ASP A 65 -7.95 -4.06 -14.31
C ASP A 65 -8.75 -5.28 -13.79
N THR A 66 -8.97 -5.36 -12.48
CA THR A 66 -9.77 -6.45 -11.87
C THR A 66 -11.25 -6.37 -12.30
N ILE A 67 -11.80 -5.16 -12.47
CA ILE A 67 -13.17 -4.95 -12.96
C ILE A 67 -13.28 -5.46 -14.41
N GLU A 68 -12.33 -5.11 -15.27
CA GLU A 68 -12.28 -5.56 -16.67
C GLU A 68 -12.13 -7.09 -16.76
N TYR A 69 -11.30 -7.70 -15.95
CA TYR A 69 -11.17 -9.16 -15.85
C TYR A 69 -12.49 -9.82 -15.44
N GLY A 70 -13.18 -9.24 -14.44
CA GLY A 70 -14.48 -9.74 -14.00
C GLY A 70 -15.53 -9.72 -15.11
N GLU A 71 -15.59 -8.63 -15.86
CA GLU A 71 -16.50 -8.48 -17.03
C GLU A 71 -16.18 -9.48 -18.13
N TRP A 72 -14.90 -9.66 -18.45
CA TRP A 72 -14.46 -10.63 -19.46
C TRP A 72 -14.88 -12.06 -19.12
N LYS A 73 -14.73 -12.44 -17.83
CA LYS A 73 -14.98 -13.82 -17.37
C LYS A 73 -16.46 -14.12 -17.17
N SER A 74 -17.23 -13.17 -16.61
CA SER A 74 -18.65 -13.37 -16.23
C SER A 74 -19.64 -12.83 -17.26
N GLY A 75 -19.19 -11.99 -18.20
CA GLY A 75 -20.09 -11.26 -19.10
C GLY A 75 -20.85 -10.12 -18.43
N PHE A 76 -20.66 -9.90 -17.13
CA PHE A 76 -21.35 -8.87 -16.35
C PHE A 76 -20.35 -7.91 -15.71
N ARG A 77 -20.56 -6.59 -15.88
CA ARG A 77 -19.72 -5.54 -15.30
C ARG A 77 -20.13 -5.24 -13.86
N ALA A 78 -19.45 -5.88 -12.91
CA ALA A 78 -19.73 -5.76 -11.48
C ALA A 78 -18.94 -4.62 -10.80
N GLU A 79 -18.78 -3.46 -11.46
CA GLU A 79 -17.97 -2.33 -10.98
C GLU A 79 -18.38 -1.85 -9.59
N GLY A 80 -19.71 -1.70 -9.35
CA GLY A 80 -20.23 -1.27 -8.05
C GLY A 80 -19.89 -2.22 -6.92
N VAL A 81 -19.98 -3.53 -7.15
CA VAL A 81 -19.68 -4.56 -6.14
C VAL A 81 -18.19 -4.57 -5.79
N LEU A 82 -17.31 -4.50 -6.78
CA LEU A 82 -15.86 -4.52 -6.56
C LEU A 82 -15.39 -3.25 -5.84
N ASN A 83 -15.91 -2.08 -6.22
CA ASN A 83 -15.63 -0.83 -5.52
C ASN A 83 -16.16 -0.83 -4.09
N ALA A 84 -17.38 -1.34 -3.85
CA ALA A 84 -17.92 -1.47 -2.50
C ALA A 84 -17.09 -2.42 -1.63
N ALA A 85 -16.66 -3.54 -2.16
CA ALA A 85 -15.77 -4.49 -1.47
C ALA A 85 -14.43 -3.83 -1.12
N HIS A 86 -13.82 -3.10 -2.06
CA HIS A 86 -12.58 -2.36 -1.80
C HIS A 86 -12.73 -1.34 -0.67
N VAL A 87 -13.78 -0.50 -0.73
CA VAL A 87 -14.05 0.51 0.30
C VAL A 87 -14.34 -0.14 1.65
N PHE A 88 -15.05 -1.27 1.67
CA PHE A 88 -15.30 -2.02 2.90
C PHE A 88 -14.01 -2.52 3.54
N VAL A 89 -13.15 -3.19 2.77
CA VAL A 89 -11.85 -3.69 3.27
C VAL A 89 -10.97 -2.54 3.73
N PHE A 90 -10.95 -1.41 3.00
CA PHE A 90 -10.20 -0.22 3.40
C PHE A 90 -10.68 0.32 4.76
N LYS A 91 -11.99 0.49 4.96
CA LYS A 91 -12.55 0.96 6.24
C LYS A 91 -12.30 -0.03 7.38
N LEU A 92 -12.40 -1.32 7.10
CA LEU A 92 -12.10 -2.37 8.08
C LEU A 92 -10.61 -2.30 8.51
N SER A 93 -9.70 -2.09 7.56
CA SER A 93 -8.27 -1.94 7.85
C SER A 93 -7.97 -0.71 8.69
N VAL A 94 -8.63 0.43 8.42
CA VAL A 94 -8.49 1.65 9.23
C VAL A 94 -9.00 1.41 10.66
N GLY A 95 -10.16 0.77 10.83
CA GLY A 95 -10.70 0.45 12.15
C GLY A 95 -9.79 -0.51 12.92
N PHE A 96 -9.27 -1.54 12.25
CA PHE A 96 -8.32 -2.48 12.85
C PHE A 96 -7.01 -1.80 13.28
N SER A 97 -6.47 -0.91 12.44
CA SER A 97 -5.26 -0.15 12.76
C SER A 97 -5.46 0.77 13.97
N ALA A 98 -6.62 1.44 14.07
CA ALA A 98 -6.95 2.29 15.21
C ALA A 98 -7.08 1.48 16.50
N TRP A 99 -7.73 0.32 16.44
CA TRP A 99 -7.82 -0.60 17.58
C TRP A 99 -6.44 -1.08 18.03
N LEU A 100 -5.60 -1.51 17.10
CA LEU A 100 -4.25 -1.98 17.39
C LEU A 100 -3.39 -0.87 18.00
N ALA A 101 -3.51 0.36 17.49
CA ALA A 101 -2.86 1.53 18.06
C ALA A 101 -3.26 1.76 19.53
N GLY A 102 -4.57 1.66 19.83
CA GLY A 102 -5.07 1.78 21.20
C GLY A 102 -4.48 0.73 22.14
N VAL A 103 -4.43 -0.53 21.71
CA VAL A 103 -3.83 -1.63 22.50
C VAL A 103 -2.34 -1.39 22.78
N ILE A 104 -1.58 -0.92 21.79
CA ILE A 104 -0.15 -0.63 21.96
C ILE A 104 0.05 0.55 22.94
N LEU A 105 -0.71 1.64 22.77
CA LEU A 105 -0.61 2.78 23.66
C LEU A 105 -0.94 2.42 25.12
N GLU A 106 -1.96 1.59 25.32
CA GLU A 106 -2.31 1.09 26.66
C GLU A 106 -1.19 0.20 27.25
N SER A 107 -0.62 -0.69 26.42
CA SER A 107 0.44 -1.62 26.88
C SER A 107 1.78 -0.95 27.15
N THR A 108 1.99 0.27 26.67
CA THR A 108 3.23 1.06 26.87
C THR A 108 3.08 2.20 27.86
N ASP A 109 2.01 2.21 28.66
CA ASP A 109 1.72 3.25 29.68
C ASP A 109 1.78 4.67 29.10
N TYR A 110 1.23 4.85 27.90
CA TYR A 110 1.16 6.16 27.25
C TYR A 110 0.33 7.15 28.08
N VAL A 111 0.91 8.30 28.43
CA VAL A 111 0.22 9.37 29.14
C VAL A 111 -0.10 10.53 28.20
N ALA A 112 -1.40 10.75 27.94
CA ALA A 112 -1.83 11.85 27.09
C ALA A 112 -1.40 13.20 27.66
N ASN A 113 -0.89 14.10 26.82
CA ASN A 113 -0.40 15.44 27.13
C ASN A 113 0.85 15.49 28.07
N ALA A 114 1.52 14.39 28.34
CA ALA A 114 2.82 14.44 28.99
C ALA A 114 3.87 15.06 28.06
N ILE A 115 4.71 15.96 28.61
CA ILE A 115 5.79 16.60 27.85
C ILE A 115 6.87 15.57 27.48
N ASP A 116 7.17 14.66 28.41
CA ASP A 116 8.12 13.57 28.21
C ASP A 116 7.40 12.23 28.34
N GLN A 117 7.62 11.35 27.37
CA GLN A 117 7.11 9.99 27.36
C GLN A 117 8.20 8.99 27.79
N SER A 118 7.80 7.85 28.33
CA SER A 118 8.77 6.81 28.67
C SER A 118 9.49 6.27 27.41
N PRO A 119 10.73 5.78 27.54
CA PRO A 119 11.41 5.13 26.42
C PRO A 119 10.65 3.94 25.85
N GLU A 120 9.90 3.21 26.67
CA GLU A 120 9.04 2.12 26.25
C GLU A 120 7.89 2.62 25.39
N THR A 121 7.25 3.72 25.76
CA THR A 121 6.18 4.35 24.95
C THR A 121 6.73 4.82 23.60
N LEU A 122 7.88 5.50 23.59
CA LEU A 122 8.51 5.96 22.35
C LEU A 122 8.84 4.80 21.42
N ASN A 123 9.41 3.72 21.94
CA ASN A 123 9.70 2.53 21.16
C ASN A 123 8.42 1.87 20.63
N GLY A 124 7.36 1.77 21.43
CA GLY A 124 6.05 1.27 21.00
C GLY A 124 5.46 2.08 19.83
N LEU A 125 5.55 3.41 19.90
CA LEU A 125 5.13 4.31 18.82
C LEU A 125 5.95 4.11 17.55
N PHE A 126 7.27 3.90 17.67
CA PHE A 126 8.16 3.63 16.55
C PHE A 126 7.88 2.27 15.90
N ILE A 127 7.63 1.24 16.69
CA ILE A 127 7.22 -0.09 16.19
C ILE A 127 5.91 0.04 15.41
N MET A 128 4.93 0.73 15.97
CA MET A 128 3.64 0.93 15.34
C MET A 128 3.73 1.74 14.04
N GLY A 129 4.56 2.79 14.03
CA GLY A 129 4.69 3.70 12.89
C GLY A 129 5.53 3.18 11.74
N TYR A 130 6.51 2.29 12.01
CA TYR A 130 7.47 1.86 11.00
C TYR A 130 7.54 0.33 10.81
N ILE A 131 7.51 -0.48 11.88
CA ILE A 131 7.64 -1.94 11.74
C ILE A 131 6.35 -2.57 11.20
N PHE A 132 5.18 -2.21 11.71
CA PHE A 132 3.92 -2.76 11.21
C PHE A 132 3.66 -2.42 9.75
N PRO A 133 3.83 -1.16 9.29
CA PRO A 133 3.73 -0.84 7.87
C PRO A 133 4.76 -1.57 7.01
N ALA A 134 6.01 -1.71 7.49
CA ALA A 134 7.03 -2.47 6.78
C ALA A 134 6.68 -3.96 6.62
N VAL A 135 6.12 -4.59 7.65
CA VAL A 135 5.63 -5.97 7.59
C VAL A 135 4.46 -6.08 6.60
N ALA A 136 3.48 -5.18 6.70
CA ALA A 136 2.33 -5.16 5.79
C ALA A 136 2.76 -4.93 4.33
N GLY A 137 3.70 -4.00 4.08
CA GLY A 137 4.29 -3.76 2.76
C GLY A 137 5.04 -4.97 2.21
N THR A 138 5.78 -5.67 3.07
CA THR A 138 6.47 -6.92 2.67
C THR A 138 5.49 -8.00 2.26
N ILE A 139 4.40 -8.19 3.01
CA ILE A 139 3.32 -9.12 2.66
C ILE A 139 2.69 -8.72 1.32
N ALA A 140 2.43 -7.43 1.11
CA ALA A 140 1.88 -6.92 -0.15
C ALA A 140 2.80 -7.21 -1.35
N ILE A 141 4.12 -7.07 -1.20
CA ILE A 141 5.11 -7.42 -2.23
C ILE A 141 5.04 -8.92 -2.53
N ILE A 142 5.04 -9.77 -1.51
CA ILE A 142 4.99 -11.24 -1.67
C ILE A 142 3.71 -11.64 -2.42
N VAL A 143 2.54 -11.17 -1.99
CA VAL A 143 1.26 -11.46 -2.64
C VAL A 143 1.26 -10.99 -4.10
N THR A 144 1.77 -9.78 -4.36
CA THR A 144 1.85 -9.23 -5.71
C THR A 144 2.83 -10.01 -6.58
N TYR A 145 3.93 -10.48 -6.03
CA TYR A 145 4.91 -11.30 -6.76
C TYR A 145 4.29 -12.61 -7.26
N PHE A 146 3.52 -13.30 -6.42
CA PHE A 146 2.83 -14.53 -6.79
C PHE A 146 1.63 -14.32 -7.73
N ASN A 147 1.18 -13.09 -7.92
CA ASN A 147 0.12 -12.80 -8.89
C ASN A 147 0.64 -13.03 -10.31
N LYS A 148 0.05 -14.01 -11.02
CA LYS A 148 0.45 -14.42 -12.38
C LYS A 148 -0.12 -13.56 -13.51
N TYR A 149 -1.02 -12.63 -13.18
CA TYR A 149 -1.66 -11.78 -14.18
C TYR A 149 -0.72 -10.64 -14.57
N ASP A 150 -0.20 -10.76 -15.78
CA ASP A 150 0.74 -9.83 -16.41
C ASP A 150 0.02 -8.78 -17.26
N SER A 151 0.69 -7.66 -17.55
CA SER A 151 0.18 -6.59 -18.41
C SER A 151 -0.30 -7.08 -19.76
N ASN A 152 0.41 -8.03 -20.38
CA ASN A 152 0.04 -8.64 -21.64
C ASN A 152 -1.30 -9.41 -21.55
N PHE A 153 -1.59 -10.03 -20.41
CA PHE A 153 -2.84 -10.73 -20.16
C PHE A 153 -4.01 -9.74 -20.13
N TYR A 154 -3.87 -8.61 -19.43
CA TYR A 154 -4.91 -7.58 -19.38
C TYR A 154 -5.11 -6.88 -20.72
N GLU A 155 -4.07 -6.65 -21.52
CA GLU A 155 -4.22 -6.08 -22.87
C GLU A 155 -5.02 -6.99 -23.80
N ARG A 156 -4.83 -8.31 -23.70
CA ARG A 156 -5.64 -9.28 -24.44
C ARG A 156 -7.11 -9.19 -24.02
N ILE A 157 -7.39 -9.19 -22.72
CA ILE A 157 -8.76 -9.08 -22.19
C ILE A 157 -9.42 -7.81 -22.71
N PHE A 158 -8.73 -6.68 -22.62
CA PHE A 158 -9.25 -5.40 -23.08
C PHE A 158 -9.57 -5.39 -24.57
N SER A 159 -8.70 -5.98 -25.40
CA SER A 159 -8.94 -6.09 -26.84
C SER A 159 -10.14 -6.99 -27.18
N GLU A 160 -10.30 -8.11 -26.46
CA GLU A 160 -11.45 -9.02 -26.63
C GLU A 160 -12.77 -8.39 -26.18
N LEU A 161 -12.77 -7.66 -25.05
CA LEU A 161 -13.97 -6.92 -24.60
C LEU A 161 -14.40 -5.87 -25.60
N LYS A 162 -13.44 -5.13 -26.18
CA LYS A 162 -13.73 -4.12 -27.19
C LYS A 162 -14.34 -4.70 -28.46
N GLN A 163 -13.92 -5.91 -28.85
CA GLN A 163 -14.51 -6.63 -30.00
C GLN A 163 -15.92 -7.14 -29.72
N ARG A 164 -16.26 -7.46 -28.45
CA ARG A 164 -17.62 -7.89 -28.06
C ARG A 164 -18.63 -6.73 -28.02
N GLN A 165 -18.14 -5.49 -27.86
CA GLN A 165 -18.98 -4.28 -27.76
C GLN A 165 -19.16 -3.57 -29.12
N SER A 166 -18.43 -3.95 -30.15
CA SER A 166 -18.53 -3.46 -31.53
C SER A 166 -19.48 -4.34 -32.38
#